data_88770da34970533483f85543d037b5ba
#
_entry.id   88770da34970533483f85543d037b5ba
#
_cell.length_a   1.000
_cell.length_b   1.000
_cell.length_c   1.000
_cell.angle_alpha   90.00
_cell.angle_beta   90.00
_cell.angle_gamma   90.00
#
_symmetry.space_group_name_H-M   'P 1'
#
loop_
_entity.id
_entity.type
_entity.pdbx_description
1 polymer ?
#
loop_
_entity_poly.entity_id
_entity_poly.type
_entity_poly.pdbx_seq_one_letter_code
_entity_poly.pdbx_strand_id
1 'polypeptide(L)'
;MSDHVSLAESVPAPLLAERRALRLKDQPQTRPPRWPRFLISLVVLALIWGILTEFRLDAIVFGLPAVLFGAALVFLMPAVPGWRLSLPGALRFARFFAVQSVLGAIDVALRAFSPRMPLRPGFRHYPLTLPAGAPRIVFLNTVTLLPGTLSAEVGEDEVIIHMLDTRADLAASLGALETSVSDLFAVSDRSEISK
;
A
#
# COMPACT_ATOMS: atom_id res chain seq x y z
N MET A 1 -9.00 17.67 -60.94
CA MET A 1 -8.92 18.71 -59.90
C MET A 1 -9.62 18.15 -58.66
N SER A 2 -8.90 17.41 -57.96
CA SER A 2 -8.65 17.28 -56.53
C SER A 2 -9.88 17.38 -55.62
N ASP A 3 -10.42 16.23 -55.23
CA ASP A 3 -11.19 16.10 -54.01
C ASP A 3 -10.75 14.81 -53.32
N HIS A 4 -9.56 14.87 -52.72
CA HIS A 4 -9.15 13.97 -51.65
C HIS A 4 -9.73 14.50 -50.35
N VAL A 5 -11.05 14.39 -50.17
CA VAL A 5 -11.68 14.63 -48.86
C VAL A 5 -11.28 13.51 -47.93
N SER A 6 -10.53 13.91 -46.96
CA SER A 6 -10.03 13.21 -45.77
C SER A 6 -11.11 12.30 -45.17
N LEU A 7 -11.01 10.97 -45.38
CA LEU A 7 -11.76 9.95 -44.65
C LEU A 7 -11.30 9.73 -43.20
N ALA A 8 -10.54 10.68 -42.67
CA ALA A 8 -10.03 10.60 -41.29
C ALA A 8 -10.98 11.15 -40.20
N GLU A 9 -12.17 11.65 -40.59
CA GLU A 9 -13.00 12.45 -39.70
C GLU A 9 -14.41 11.87 -39.53
N SER A 10 -14.53 10.67 -38.92
CA SER A 10 -15.80 10.26 -38.30
C SER A 10 -15.73 8.92 -37.56
N VAL A 11 -14.66 8.62 -36.87
CA VAL A 11 -14.73 7.49 -35.93
C VAL A 11 -15.40 7.97 -34.63
N PRO A 12 -16.59 7.47 -34.26
CA PRO A 12 -17.28 7.90 -33.05
C PRO A 12 -16.39 7.73 -31.83
N ALA A 13 -16.39 8.72 -30.94
CA ALA A 13 -15.59 8.73 -29.71
C ALA A 13 -15.65 7.41 -28.89
N PRO A 14 -16.82 6.72 -28.78
CA PRO A 14 -16.88 5.45 -28.07
C PRO A 14 -16.05 4.33 -28.75
N LEU A 15 -16.00 4.28 -30.08
CA LEU A 15 -15.19 3.30 -30.80
C LEU A 15 -13.68 3.56 -30.67
N LEU A 16 -13.28 4.82 -30.53
CA LEU A 16 -11.89 5.18 -30.25
C LEU A 16 -11.50 4.79 -28.82
N ALA A 17 -12.40 4.97 -27.85
CA ALA A 17 -12.21 4.54 -26.48
C ALA A 17 -12.10 3.00 -26.37
N GLU A 18 -12.96 2.28 -27.07
CA GLU A 18 -12.93 0.81 -27.13
C GLU A 18 -11.65 0.28 -27.81
N ARG A 19 -11.24 0.86 -28.93
CA ARG A 19 -9.96 0.54 -29.59
C ARG A 19 -8.76 0.85 -28.73
N ARG A 20 -8.82 1.94 -27.94
CA ARG A 20 -7.78 2.30 -26.98
C ARG A 20 -7.71 1.31 -25.81
N ALA A 21 -8.87 0.88 -25.31
CA ALA A 21 -8.96 -0.14 -24.26
C ALA A 21 -8.42 -1.50 -24.74
N LEU A 22 -8.77 -1.90 -25.98
CA LEU A 22 -8.26 -3.13 -26.61
C LEU A 22 -6.74 -3.05 -26.82
N ARG A 23 -6.20 -1.93 -27.31
CA ARG A 23 -4.75 -1.73 -27.46
C ARG A 23 -4.00 -1.75 -26.13
N LEU A 24 -4.60 -1.21 -25.05
CA LEU A 24 -4.00 -1.26 -23.71
C LEU A 24 -4.00 -2.68 -23.14
N LYS A 25 -4.98 -3.50 -23.54
CA LYS A 25 -5.07 -4.91 -23.15
C LYS A 25 -4.08 -5.81 -23.91
N ASP A 26 -3.76 -5.44 -25.16
CA ASP A 26 -2.82 -6.15 -26.04
C ASP A 26 -1.36 -5.67 -25.93
N GLN A 27 -1.09 -4.65 -25.14
CA GLN A 27 0.31 -4.31 -24.87
C GLN A 27 0.95 -5.49 -24.16
N PRO A 28 2.01 -6.08 -24.72
CA PRO A 28 2.76 -7.11 -24.03
C PRO A 28 3.22 -6.52 -22.70
N GLN A 29 2.57 -6.93 -21.61
CA GLN A 29 3.01 -6.57 -20.27
C GLN A 29 4.38 -7.23 -20.13
N THR A 30 5.43 -6.47 -20.37
CA THR A 30 6.80 -6.89 -20.09
C THR A 30 6.86 -7.20 -18.60
N ARG A 31 6.70 -8.48 -18.28
CA ARG A 31 6.80 -8.93 -16.90
C ARG A 31 8.20 -8.56 -16.42
N PRO A 32 8.31 -7.75 -15.38
CA PRO A 32 9.63 -7.37 -14.88
C PRO A 32 10.40 -8.65 -14.54
N PRO A 33 11.70 -8.69 -14.81
CA PRO A 33 12.51 -9.87 -14.54
C PRO A 33 12.36 -10.29 -13.07
N ARG A 34 12.10 -11.56 -12.82
CA ARG A 34 11.88 -12.09 -11.45
C ARG A 34 13.18 -12.18 -10.66
N TRP A 35 14.32 -12.15 -11.35
CA TRP A 35 15.63 -12.28 -10.75
C TRP A 35 16.00 -11.24 -9.69
N PRO A 36 15.74 -9.92 -9.91
CA PRO A 36 16.01 -8.92 -8.86
C PRO A 36 15.18 -9.15 -7.59
N ARG A 37 13.94 -9.59 -7.76
CA ARG A 37 13.06 -9.93 -6.62
C ARG A 37 13.58 -11.12 -5.83
N PHE A 38 14.05 -12.16 -6.52
CA PHE A 38 14.68 -13.30 -5.89
C PHE A 38 15.92 -12.89 -5.07
N LEU A 39 16.81 -12.07 -5.64
CA LEU A 39 17.99 -11.57 -4.92
C LEU A 39 17.63 -10.72 -3.71
N ILE A 40 16.66 -9.81 -3.85
CA ILE A 40 16.17 -8.99 -2.73
C ILE A 40 15.58 -9.89 -1.63
N SER A 41 14.74 -10.84 -1.99
CA SER A 41 14.15 -11.79 -1.03
C SER A 41 15.22 -12.64 -0.36
N LEU A 42 16.22 -13.11 -1.10
CA LEU A 42 17.34 -13.86 -0.57
C LEU A 42 18.11 -13.06 0.50
N VAL A 43 18.47 -11.82 0.17
CA VAL A 43 19.19 -10.93 1.11
C VAL A 43 18.35 -10.62 2.33
N VAL A 44 17.08 -10.25 2.16
CA VAL A 44 16.18 -9.93 3.27
C VAL A 44 15.97 -11.13 4.19
N LEU A 45 15.69 -12.33 3.62
CA LEU A 45 15.51 -13.55 4.41
C LEU A 45 16.79 -13.98 5.11
N ALA A 46 17.95 -13.85 4.45
CA ALA A 46 19.24 -14.13 5.06
C ALA A 46 19.56 -13.20 6.22
N LEU A 47 19.25 -11.89 6.08
CA LEU A 47 19.41 -10.92 7.17
C LEU A 47 18.47 -11.22 8.34
N ILE A 48 17.20 -11.50 8.05
CA ILE A 48 16.23 -11.85 9.10
C ILE A 48 16.68 -13.11 9.83
N TRP A 49 17.12 -14.16 9.10
CA TRP A 49 17.62 -15.38 9.70
C TRP A 49 18.86 -15.14 10.55
N GLY A 50 19.82 -14.37 10.02
CA GLY A 50 21.05 -14.01 10.74
C GLY A 50 20.78 -13.28 12.04
N ILE A 51 19.90 -12.26 12.01
CA ILE A 51 19.50 -11.52 13.22
C ILE A 51 18.81 -12.45 14.22
N LEU A 52 17.91 -13.31 13.77
CA LEU A 52 17.15 -14.21 14.62
C LEU A 52 18.02 -15.27 15.30
N THR A 53 19.10 -15.69 14.64
CA THR A 53 20.03 -16.69 15.14
C THR A 53 21.33 -16.09 15.68
N GLU A 54 21.38 -14.77 15.87
CA GLU A 54 22.59 -14.06 16.34
C GLU A 54 23.84 -14.36 15.48
N PHE A 55 23.63 -14.61 14.17
CA PHE A 55 24.68 -14.98 13.21
C PHE A 55 25.49 -16.22 13.60
N ARG A 56 24.91 -17.14 14.33
CA ARG A 56 25.58 -18.40 14.71
C ARG A 56 25.84 -19.29 13.50
N LEU A 57 27.05 -19.81 13.42
CA LEU A 57 27.48 -20.66 12.28
C LEU A 57 26.75 -22.00 12.23
N ASP A 58 26.40 -22.60 13.36
CA ASP A 58 25.61 -23.82 13.44
C ASP A 58 24.18 -23.66 12.88
N ALA A 59 23.62 -22.47 12.94
CA ALA A 59 22.32 -22.16 12.38
C ALA A 59 22.30 -22.13 10.84
N ILE A 60 23.44 -22.04 10.19
CA ILE A 60 23.54 -22.00 8.71
C ILE A 60 23.03 -23.30 8.09
N VAL A 61 23.25 -24.44 8.73
CA VAL A 61 22.83 -25.77 8.22
C VAL A 61 21.31 -25.80 7.95
N PHE A 62 20.51 -25.22 8.82
CA PHE A 62 19.06 -25.13 8.66
C PHE A 62 18.63 -23.85 7.95
N GLY A 63 19.35 -22.76 8.15
CA GLY A 63 19.05 -21.45 7.58
C GLY A 63 19.24 -21.41 6.07
N LEU A 64 20.31 -21.97 5.56
CA LEU A 64 20.59 -21.92 4.13
C LEU A 64 19.48 -22.56 3.27
N PRO A 65 19.04 -23.80 3.54
CA PRO A 65 17.91 -24.37 2.78
C PRO A 65 16.61 -23.62 2.98
N ALA A 66 16.32 -23.14 4.19
CA ALA A 66 15.10 -22.37 4.47
C ALA A 66 15.07 -21.04 3.72
N VAL A 67 16.16 -20.29 3.72
CA VAL A 67 16.31 -19.01 3.02
C VAL A 67 16.25 -19.21 1.50
N LEU A 68 16.94 -20.23 0.97
CA LEU A 68 16.89 -20.53 -0.47
C LEU A 68 15.49 -20.93 -0.92
N PHE A 69 14.83 -21.78 -0.17
CA PHE A 69 13.46 -22.20 -0.45
C PHE A 69 12.49 -21.02 -0.38
N GLY A 70 12.56 -20.21 0.67
CA GLY A 70 11.75 -19.01 0.82
C GLY A 70 11.96 -17.99 -0.31
N ALA A 71 13.21 -17.76 -0.71
CA ALA A 71 13.52 -16.90 -1.85
C ALA A 71 13.00 -17.48 -3.17
N ALA A 72 13.07 -18.80 -3.36
CA ALA A 72 12.58 -19.47 -4.56
C ALA A 72 11.05 -19.36 -4.72
N LEU A 73 10.28 -19.23 -3.64
CA LEU A 73 8.83 -19.04 -3.69
C LEU A 73 8.44 -17.76 -4.48
N VAL A 74 9.35 -16.79 -4.63
CA VAL A 74 9.12 -15.61 -5.47
C VAL A 74 8.80 -15.97 -6.92
N PHE A 75 9.32 -17.08 -7.43
CA PHE A 75 9.04 -17.55 -8.80
C PHE A 75 7.61 -18.10 -8.95
N LEU A 76 6.99 -18.56 -7.86
CA LEU A 76 5.61 -19.04 -7.83
C LEU A 76 4.61 -17.90 -7.63
N MET A 77 5.04 -16.78 -7.03
CA MET A 77 4.17 -15.64 -6.79
C MET A 77 3.86 -14.87 -8.09
N PRO A 78 2.61 -14.42 -8.28
CA PRO A 78 2.27 -13.54 -9.40
C PRO A 78 3.10 -12.25 -9.34
N ALA A 79 3.46 -11.73 -10.51
CA ALA A 79 4.17 -10.46 -10.61
C ALA A 79 3.25 -9.33 -10.15
N VAL A 80 3.48 -8.81 -8.96
CA VAL A 80 2.82 -7.59 -8.50
C VAL A 80 3.47 -6.39 -9.20
N PRO A 81 2.69 -5.41 -9.69
CA PRO A 81 3.26 -4.19 -10.24
C PRO A 81 4.27 -3.57 -9.27
N GLY A 82 5.46 -3.26 -9.77
CA GLY A 82 6.50 -2.65 -8.94
C GLY A 82 6.05 -1.27 -8.46
N TRP A 83 5.92 -1.09 -7.15
CA TRP A 83 5.74 0.21 -6.54
C TRP A 83 7.09 0.87 -6.32
N ARG A 84 7.19 2.16 -6.62
CA ARG A 84 8.37 2.94 -6.30
C ARG A 84 8.23 3.46 -4.88
N LEU A 85 9.16 3.05 -4.02
CA LEU A 85 9.24 3.60 -2.67
C LEU A 85 10.13 4.85 -2.70
N SER A 86 9.62 5.93 -2.13
CA SER A 86 10.35 7.18 -1.93
C SER A 86 11.01 7.16 -0.55
N LEU A 87 12.33 7.26 -0.50
CA LEU A 87 13.04 7.31 0.78
C LEU A 87 12.62 8.52 1.65
N PRO A 88 12.50 9.75 1.12
CA PRO A 88 11.95 10.86 1.90
C PRO A 88 10.49 10.63 2.30
N GLY A 89 9.68 9.97 1.46
CA GLY A 89 8.32 9.56 1.81
C GLY A 89 8.32 8.55 2.95
N ALA A 90 9.23 7.58 2.94
CA ALA A 90 9.36 6.58 4.01
C ALA A 90 9.72 7.23 5.36
N LEU A 91 10.62 8.21 5.37
CA LEU A 91 10.98 8.94 6.59
C LEU A 91 9.81 9.78 7.12
N ARG A 92 9.04 10.44 6.23
CA ARG A 92 7.83 11.18 6.63
C ARG A 92 6.78 10.24 7.20
N PHE A 93 6.53 9.12 6.53
CA PHE A 93 5.59 8.09 6.99
C PHE A 93 6.01 7.52 8.36
N ALA A 94 7.29 7.15 8.53
CA ALA A 94 7.80 6.62 9.80
C ALA A 94 7.65 7.64 10.94
N ARG A 95 7.96 8.92 10.68
CA ARG A 95 7.76 10.00 11.66
C ARG A 95 6.27 10.18 11.99
N PHE A 96 5.42 10.22 10.96
CA PHE A 96 3.97 10.33 11.13
C PHE A 96 3.45 9.19 11.98
N PHE A 97 3.79 7.95 11.63
CA PHE A 97 3.37 6.75 12.35
C PHE A 97 3.83 6.76 13.80
N ALA A 98 5.10 7.11 14.07
CA ALA A 98 5.65 7.18 15.43
C ALA A 98 4.91 8.22 16.28
N VAL A 99 4.69 9.44 15.74
CA VAL A 99 3.97 10.50 16.46
C VAL A 99 2.51 10.07 16.75
N GLN A 100 1.81 9.56 15.75
CA GLN A 100 0.42 9.14 15.94
C GLN A 100 0.29 7.95 16.89
N SER A 101 1.22 7.01 16.85
CA SER A 101 1.25 5.87 17.79
C SER A 101 1.44 6.33 19.23
N VAL A 102 2.35 7.28 19.49
CA VAL A 102 2.58 7.81 20.84
C VAL A 102 1.36 8.61 21.31
N LEU A 103 0.84 9.52 20.50
CA LEU A 103 -0.34 10.33 20.85
C LEU A 103 -1.57 9.44 21.10
N GLY A 104 -1.81 8.46 20.24
CA GLY A 104 -2.91 7.53 20.40
C GLY A 104 -2.74 6.63 21.63
N ALA A 105 -1.53 6.15 21.91
CA ALA A 105 -1.25 5.38 23.13
C ALA A 105 -1.51 6.20 24.40
N ILE A 106 -1.12 7.48 24.40
CA ILE A 106 -1.41 8.40 25.51
C ILE A 106 -2.91 8.60 25.67
N ASP A 107 -3.64 8.85 24.58
CA ASP A 107 -5.10 9.02 24.62
C ASP A 107 -5.81 7.78 25.17
N VAL A 108 -5.45 6.58 24.69
CA VAL A 108 -6.01 5.32 25.19
C VAL A 108 -5.67 5.11 26.66
N ALA A 109 -4.43 5.37 27.08
CA ALA A 109 -4.00 5.26 28.48
C ALA A 109 -4.81 6.21 29.38
N LEU A 110 -4.94 7.49 28.99
CA LEU A 110 -5.73 8.46 29.75
C LEU A 110 -7.20 8.05 29.91
N ARG A 111 -7.79 7.47 28.85
CA ARG A 111 -9.17 6.94 28.90
C ARG A 111 -9.26 5.73 29.81
N ALA A 112 -8.28 4.82 29.75
CA ALA A 112 -8.25 3.61 30.58
C ALA A 112 -8.12 3.93 32.07
N PHE A 113 -7.34 4.94 32.41
CA PHE A 113 -7.20 5.40 33.83
C PHE A 113 -8.31 6.36 34.27
N SER A 114 -9.20 6.77 33.37
CA SER A 114 -10.32 7.63 33.73
C SER A 114 -11.46 6.83 34.38
N PRO A 115 -11.90 7.18 35.62
CA PRO A 115 -13.01 6.48 36.25
C PRO A 115 -14.32 6.51 35.45
N ARG A 116 -14.50 7.49 34.59
CA ARG A 116 -15.70 7.66 33.75
C ARG A 116 -15.63 6.90 32.44
N MET A 117 -14.46 6.38 32.08
CA MET A 117 -14.19 5.63 30.85
C MET A 117 -14.97 6.18 29.62
N PRO A 118 -14.66 7.38 29.13
CA PRO A 118 -15.47 8.09 28.14
C PRO A 118 -15.27 7.48 26.74
N LEU A 119 -15.88 6.31 26.51
CA LEU A 119 -15.86 5.58 25.26
C LEU A 119 -17.18 5.80 24.53
N ARG A 120 -17.11 5.99 23.21
CA ARG A 120 -18.26 5.99 22.30
C ARG A 120 -17.91 5.19 21.05
N PRO A 121 -17.80 3.88 21.16
CA PRO A 121 -17.42 3.03 20.02
C PRO A 121 -18.48 3.09 18.92
N GLY A 122 -18.04 2.97 17.71
CA GLY A 122 -18.92 2.93 16.55
C GLY A 122 -18.16 2.75 15.25
N PHE A 123 -18.91 2.65 14.16
CA PHE A 123 -18.39 2.48 12.82
C PHE A 123 -18.50 3.78 12.03
N ARG A 124 -17.51 4.03 11.18
CA ARG A 124 -17.48 5.14 10.26
C ARG A 124 -17.03 4.65 8.90
N HIS A 125 -17.66 5.18 7.85
CA HIS A 125 -17.26 4.97 6.47
C HIS A 125 -16.22 6.00 6.07
N TYR A 126 -15.16 5.54 5.42
CA TYR A 126 -14.12 6.41 4.87
C TYR A 126 -13.89 6.06 3.39
N PRO A 127 -14.06 7.03 2.46
CA PRO A 127 -13.77 6.83 1.05
C PRO A 127 -12.27 6.67 0.82
N LEU A 128 -11.86 5.65 0.06
CA LEU A 128 -10.45 5.37 -0.26
C LEU A 128 -10.10 6.00 -1.61
N THR A 129 -9.11 6.90 -1.62
CA THR A 129 -8.58 7.49 -2.86
C THR A 129 -7.30 6.79 -3.32
N LEU A 130 -6.67 5.98 -2.46
CA LEU A 130 -5.47 5.23 -2.79
C LEU A 130 -5.73 4.14 -3.84
N PRO A 131 -4.84 3.98 -4.81
CA PRO A 131 -4.94 2.92 -5.79
C PRO A 131 -4.85 1.54 -5.13
N ALA A 132 -5.56 0.57 -5.72
CA ALA A 132 -5.52 -0.81 -5.25
C ALA A 132 -4.09 -1.38 -5.28
N GLY A 133 -3.78 -2.25 -4.32
CA GLY A 133 -2.47 -2.89 -4.17
C GLY A 133 -1.71 -2.44 -2.93
N ALA A 134 -0.38 -2.36 -3.00
CA ALA A 134 0.46 -2.11 -1.84
C ALA A 134 0.14 -0.82 -1.06
N PRO A 135 -0.17 0.35 -1.68
CA PRO A 135 -0.54 1.54 -0.93
C PRO A 135 -1.78 1.32 -0.06
N ARG A 136 -2.83 0.72 -0.63
CA ARG A 136 -4.07 0.44 0.10
C ARG A 136 -3.85 -0.55 1.25
N ILE A 137 -3.05 -1.59 1.01
CA ILE A 137 -2.70 -2.57 2.05
C ILE A 137 -1.94 -1.91 3.21
N VAL A 138 -0.94 -1.07 2.91
CA VAL A 138 -0.19 -0.34 3.94
C VAL A 138 -1.09 0.61 4.71
N PHE A 139 -1.98 1.34 4.03
CA PHE A 139 -2.96 2.22 4.68
C PHE A 139 -3.84 1.45 5.66
N LEU A 140 -4.48 0.35 5.22
CA LEU A 140 -5.38 -0.46 6.04
C LEU A 140 -4.68 -1.08 7.25
N ASN A 141 -3.48 -1.61 7.06
CA ASN A 141 -2.67 -2.14 8.16
C ASN A 141 -2.30 -1.04 9.15
N THR A 142 -1.94 0.15 8.65
CA THR A 142 -1.58 1.27 9.52
C THR A 142 -2.78 1.75 10.33
N VAL A 143 -3.98 1.86 9.73
CA VAL A 143 -5.22 2.17 10.46
C VAL A 143 -5.43 1.19 11.61
N THR A 144 -5.22 -0.10 11.38
CA THR A 144 -5.39 -1.15 12.40
C THR A 144 -4.31 -1.09 13.48
N LEU A 145 -3.10 -0.61 13.15
CA LEU A 145 -2.00 -0.46 14.10
C LEU A 145 -2.09 0.83 14.93
N LEU A 146 -2.84 1.82 14.46
CA LEU A 146 -3.05 3.05 15.22
C LEU A 146 -4.01 2.80 16.40
N PRO A 147 -3.65 3.25 17.62
CA PRO A 147 -4.51 3.08 18.79
C PRO A 147 -5.87 3.75 18.61
N GLY A 148 -6.93 3.05 18.97
CA GLY A 148 -8.30 3.56 18.92
C GLY A 148 -9.02 3.39 17.58
N THR A 149 -8.40 2.78 16.57
CA THR A 149 -9.00 2.47 15.27
C THR A 149 -8.74 1.03 14.85
N LEU A 150 -9.67 0.45 14.08
CA LEU A 150 -9.56 -0.88 13.49
C LEU A 150 -10.30 -0.90 12.17
N SER A 151 -9.64 -1.37 11.11
CA SER A 151 -10.33 -1.65 9.83
C SER A 151 -11.23 -2.85 9.99
N ALA A 152 -12.56 -2.66 9.85
CA ALA A 152 -13.55 -3.71 10.07
C ALA A 152 -13.96 -4.39 8.76
N GLU A 153 -14.18 -3.62 7.70
CA GLU A 153 -14.58 -4.12 6.39
C GLU A 153 -13.97 -3.25 5.29
N VAL A 154 -13.54 -3.89 4.21
CA VAL A 154 -12.88 -3.22 3.09
C VAL A 154 -13.70 -3.45 1.84
N GLY A 155 -14.32 -2.39 1.31
CA GLY A 155 -14.97 -2.36 0.01
C GLY A 155 -14.00 -2.00 -1.12
N GLU A 156 -14.52 -1.86 -2.34
CA GLU A 156 -13.71 -1.46 -3.49
C GLU A 156 -13.22 -0.01 -3.36
N ASP A 157 -14.09 0.92 -2.95
CA ASP A 157 -13.80 2.35 -2.87
C ASP A 157 -14.03 2.95 -1.48
N GLU A 158 -14.32 2.13 -0.49
CA GLU A 158 -14.51 2.57 0.89
C GLU A 158 -13.98 1.56 1.90
N VAL A 159 -13.70 2.03 3.10
CA VAL A 159 -13.39 1.20 4.25
C VAL A 159 -14.28 1.57 5.43
N ILE A 160 -14.81 0.55 6.09
CA ILE A 160 -15.54 0.70 7.34
C ILE A 160 -14.54 0.56 8.48
N ILE A 161 -14.45 1.59 9.31
CA ILE A 161 -13.50 1.67 10.41
C ILE A 161 -14.25 1.66 11.72
N HIS A 162 -13.91 0.74 12.60
CA HIS A 162 -14.37 0.75 13.98
C HIS A 162 -13.50 1.70 14.80
N MET A 163 -14.13 2.63 15.50
CA MET A 163 -13.47 3.64 16.34
C MET A 163 -13.82 3.45 17.79
N LEU A 164 -12.88 3.75 18.66
CA LEU A 164 -13.07 3.78 20.12
C LEU A 164 -13.90 5.01 20.54
N ASP A 165 -13.79 6.12 19.81
CA ASP A 165 -14.60 7.34 20.04
C ASP A 165 -14.98 7.98 18.67
N THR A 166 -16.26 7.92 18.35
CA THR A 166 -16.82 8.47 17.11
C THR A 166 -16.84 9.99 17.04
N ARG A 167 -16.45 10.70 18.12
CA ARG A 167 -16.29 12.15 18.14
C ARG A 167 -14.93 12.63 17.61
N ALA A 168 -13.95 11.72 17.55
CA ALA A 168 -12.66 12.05 16.97
C ALA A 168 -12.81 12.41 15.48
N ASP A 169 -12.05 13.38 15.01
CA ASP A 169 -12.02 13.75 13.59
C ASP A 169 -11.28 12.69 12.78
N LEU A 170 -12.05 11.69 12.34
CA LEU A 170 -11.55 10.61 11.51
C LEU A 170 -11.04 11.11 10.16
N ALA A 171 -11.74 12.04 9.54
CA ALA A 171 -11.43 12.50 8.21
C ALA A 171 -10.05 13.19 8.16
N ALA A 172 -9.76 14.06 9.13
CA ALA A 172 -8.46 14.71 9.23
C ALA A 172 -7.32 13.70 9.49
N SER A 173 -7.54 12.76 10.42
CA SER A 173 -6.52 11.76 10.79
C SER A 173 -6.21 10.80 9.65
N LEU A 174 -7.23 10.28 8.98
CA LEU A 174 -7.06 9.34 7.87
C LEU A 174 -6.58 10.04 6.59
N GLY A 175 -7.01 11.27 6.32
CA GLY A 175 -6.50 12.05 5.19
C GLY A 175 -5.00 12.33 5.31
N ALA A 176 -4.52 12.64 6.53
CA ALA A 176 -3.09 12.81 6.78
C ALA A 176 -2.31 11.48 6.59
N LEU A 177 -2.89 10.35 7.04
CA LEU A 177 -2.31 9.03 6.81
C LEU A 177 -2.28 8.69 5.31
N GLU A 178 -3.37 8.94 4.60
CA GLU A 178 -3.49 8.67 3.16
C GLU A 178 -2.45 9.46 2.35
N THR A 179 -2.26 10.74 2.70
CA THR A 179 -1.20 11.58 2.14
C THR A 179 0.18 11.01 2.41
N SER A 180 0.44 10.58 3.65
CA SER A 180 1.74 10.00 4.03
C SER A 180 2.03 8.69 3.30
N VAL A 181 1.01 7.86 3.06
CA VAL A 181 1.12 6.62 2.27
C VAL A 181 1.31 6.94 0.79
N SER A 182 0.60 7.94 0.26
CA SER A 182 0.79 8.43 -1.12
C SER A 182 2.24 8.88 -1.37
N ASP A 183 2.81 9.64 -0.43
CA ASP A 183 4.21 10.08 -0.48
C ASP A 183 5.19 8.91 -0.41
N LEU A 184 4.90 7.92 0.44
CA LEU A 184 5.70 6.70 0.58
C LEU A 184 5.84 5.95 -0.75
N PHE A 185 4.74 5.84 -1.51
CA PHE A 185 4.68 5.11 -2.77
C PHE A 185 4.85 5.99 -4.01
N ALA A 186 5.17 7.28 -3.85
CA ALA A 186 5.27 8.26 -4.93
C ALA A 186 4.06 8.19 -5.89
N VAL A 187 2.86 8.11 -5.34
CA VAL A 187 1.61 7.93 -6.12
C VAL A 187 1.32 9.17 -6.97
N SER A 188 1.63 10.37 -6.46
CA SER A 188 1.46 11.66 -7.15
C SER A 188 2.24 11.75 -8.47
N ASP A 189 3.45 11.18 -8.52
CA ASP A 189 4.27 11.17 -9.74
C ASP A 189 3.68 10.32 -10.88
N ARG A 190 2.78 9.40 -10.57
CA ARG A 190 2.15 8.55 -11.60
C ARG A 190 1.03 9.21 -12.36
N SER A 191 0.34 10.17 -11.76
CA SER A 191 -0.75 10.89 -12.41
C SER A 191 -0.26 11.86 -13.49
N GLU A 192 0.98 12.34 -13.39
CA GLU A 192 1.59 13.24 -14.37
C GLU A 192 2.19 12.51 -15.58
N ILE A 193 2.63 11.25 -15.43
CA ILE A 193 3.21 10.45 -16.53
C ILE A 193 2.14 9.89 -17.47
N SER A 194 0.86 9.90 -17.05
CA SER A 194 -0.27 9.38 -17.82
C SER A 194 -1.03 10.45 -18.62
N LYS A 195 -0.54 11.69 -18.65
CA LYS A 195 -1.02 12.77 -19.54
C LYS A 195 -0.11 12.86 -20.74
#